data_bda1e4e4054df454e5be6764661e824e
#
_entry.id   bda1e4e4054df454e5be6764661e824e
#
_cell.length_a   1.000
_cell.length_b   1.000
_cell.length_c   1.000
_cell.angle_alpha   90.00
_cell.angle_beta   90.00
_cell.angle_gamma   90.00
#
_symmetry.space_group_name_H-M   'P 1'
#
loop_
_entity.id
_entity.type
_entity.pdbx_description
1 polymer ?
#
loop_
_entity_poly.entity_id
_entity_poly.type
_entity_poly.pdbx_seq_one_letter_code
_entity_poly.pdbx_strand_id
1 'polypeptide(L)'
;TCPQCKGTGEIRRVQQSLLGSFVNVTPCPRCQGEGTIITSPCTECHGRKKIRRMRTISVTIPAGVDDGTQLRLSGEGESGSRGGPPGNLYVVLSVKKHPLFLRRDNDIFFELPINFAQAALGDEVMIPTLEGDESLIIPAGTQTGKVFRLRSKGVPYLRRSGRGDMLVSTRTVTPAKLSDEQKELLQQLGESLGKEVIPQQNRGFFERMVD
;
A
#
# COMPACT_ATOMS: atom_id res chain seq x y z
N THR A 1 -48.30 -4.50 14.87
CA THR A 1 -48.20 -5.57 15.91
C THR A 1 -48.82 -6.86 15.41
N CYS A 2 -48.17 -7.99 15.61
CA CYS A 2 -48.71 -9.31 15.24
C CYS A 2 -49.91 -9.64 16.14
N PRO A 3 -51.12 -9.91 15.61
CA PRO A 3 -52.27 -10.20 16.42
C PRO A 3 -52.20 -11.54 17.15
N GLN A 4 -51.37 -12.49 16.70
CA GLN A 4 -51.29 -13.81 17.30
C GLN A 4 -50.39 -13.81 18.56
N CYS A 5 -49.23 -13.13 18.53
CA CYS A 5 -48.31 -13.06 19.68
C CYS A 5 -48.39 -11.70 20.40
N LYS A 6 -49.22 -10.79 19.98
CA LYS A 6 -49.41 -9.44 20.57
C LYS A 6 -48.10 -8.66 20.72
N GLY A 7 -47.17 -8.86 19.78
CA GLY A 7 -45.89 -8.17 19.76
C GLY A 7 -44.71 -8.92 20.40
N THR A 8 -44.95 -10.02 21.12
CA THR A 8 -43.85 -10.76 21.83
C THR A 8 -42.94 -11.53 20.89
N GLY A 9 -43.37 -11.82 19.65
CA GLY A 9 -42.62 -12.68 18.72
C GLY A 9 -42.67 -14.18 19.05
N GLU A 10 -43.13 -14.56 20.22
CA GLU A 10 -43.15 -15.93 20.73
C GLU A 10 -44.48 -16.39 21.15
N ILE A 11 -44.73 -17.69 21.09
CA ILE A 11 -45.93 -18.34 21.62
C ILE A 11 -45.49 -19.29 22.71
N ARG A 12 -46.08 -19.09 23.90
CA ARG A 12 -45.83 -19.96 25.07
C ARG A 12 -46.96 -20.96 25.15
N ARG A 13 -46.60 -22.25 25.12
CA ARG A 13 -47.53 -23.36 25.36
C ARG A 13 -47.16 -24.06 26.65
N VAL A 14 -48.12 -24.10 27.57
CA VAL A 14 -47.95 -24.86 28.81
C VAL A 14 -48.52 -26.26 28.56
N GLN A 15 -47.65 -27.28 28.68
CA GLN A 15 -48.04 -28.69 28.64
C GLN A 15 -47.97 -29.24 30.05
N GLN A 16 -49.08 -29.74 30.54
CA GLN A 16 -49.13 -30.49 31.80
C GLN A 16 -48.78 -31.96 31.57
N SER A 17 -47.81 -32.45 32.32
CA SER A 17 -47.41 -33.86 32.36
C SER A 17 -47.59 -34.38 33.79
N LEU A 18 -47.64 -35.68 33.95
CA LEU A 18 -47.71 -36.33 35.27
C LEU A 18 -46.55 -35.99 36.21
N LEU A 19 -45.46 -35.41 35.65
CA LEU A 19 -44.26 -34.98 36.36
C LEU A 19 -44.12 -33.48 36.56
N GLY A 20 -45.16 -32.70 36.15
CA GLY A 20 -45.15 -31.23 36.27
C GLY A 20 -45.58 -30.51 34.99
N SER A 21 -45.62 -29.20 35.05
CA SER A 21 -45.94 -28.34 33.90
C SER A 21 -44.66 -27.85 33.21
N PHE A 22 -44.55 -28.08 31.91
CA PHE A 22 -43.45 -27.58 31.08
C PHE A 22 -43.96 -26.43 30.18
N VAL A 23 -43.23 -25.32 30.16
CA VAL A 23 -43.52 -24.19 29.26
C VAL A 23 -42.64 -24.34 28.03
N ASN A 24 -43.27 -24.61 26.89
CA ASN A 24 -42.58 -24.63 25.60
C ASN A 24 -42.75 -23.25 24.92
N VAL A 25 -41.63 -22.59 24.62
CA VAL A 25 -41.59 -21.29 23.94
C VAL A 25 -41.15 -21.53 22.50
N THR A 26 -42.05 -21.19 21.54
CA THR A 26 -41.75 -21.34 20.12
C THR A 26 -41.88 -20.00 19.40
N PRO A 27 -41.11 -19.74 18.38
CA PRO A 27 -41.29 -18.55 17.55
C PRO A 27 -42.74 -18.51 16.98
N CYS A 28 -43.37 -17.35 16.99
CA CYS A 28 -44.71 -17.18 16.45
C CYS A 28 -44.72 -17.50 14.95
N PRO A 29 -45.49 -18.51 14.48
CA PRO A 29 -45.49 -18.90 13.07
C PRO A 29 -46.01 -17.82 12.13
N ARG A 30 -46.81 -16.87 12.62
CA ARG A 30 -47.40 -15.82 11.81
C ARG A 30 -46.42 -14.66 11.53
N CYS A 31 -45.57 -14.31 12.47
CA CYS A 31 -44.59 -13.24 12.32
C CYS A 31 -43.15 -13.75 12.33
N GLN A 32 -42.96 -15.06 12.41
CA GLN A 32 -41.64 -15.73 12.41
C GLN A 32 -40.64 -15.18 13.46
N GLY A 33 -41.19 -14.76 14.60
CA GLY A 33 -40.38 -14.21 15.69
C GLY A 33 -40.26 -12.68 15.68
N GLU A 34 -40.70 -11.99 14.64
CA GLU A 34 -40.54 -10.53 14.53
C GLU A 34 -41.48 -9.70 15.41
N GLY A 35 -42.56 -10.26 15.93
CA GLY A 35 -43.58 -9.55 16.74
C GLY A 35 -44.48 -8.59 15.94
N THR A 36 -44.12 -8.27 14.71
CA THR A 36 -44.85 -7.33 13.82
C THR A 36 -45.16 -7.99 12.49
N ILE A 37 -46.24 -7.53 11.84
CA ILE A 37 -46.66 -7.96 10.49
C ILE A 37 -46.78 -6.72 9.62
N ILE A 38 -46.23 -6.78 8.41
CA ILE A 38 -46.36 -5.73 7.42
C ILE A 38 -47.68 -5.94 6.66
N THR A 39 -48.66 -5.08 6.89
CA THR A 39 -49.96 -5.13 6.23
C THR A 39 -49.97 -4.41 4.89
N SER A 40 -49.15 -3.36 4.74
CA SER A 40 -48.97 -2.61 3.49
C SER A 40 -47.48 -2.59 3.17
N PRO A 41 -46.97 -3.47 2.30
CA PRO A 41 -45.54 -3.48 1.94
C PRO A 41 -45.16 -2.22 1.17
N CYS A 42 -44.01 -1.65 1.51
CA CYS A 42 -43.42 -0.53 0.80
C CYS A 42 -43.15 -0.89 -0.67
N THR A 43 -43.44 0.03 -1.58
CA THR A 43 -43.28 -0.16 -3.05
C THR A 43 -41.82 -0.34 -3.48
N GLU A 44 -40.83 0.17 -2.71
CA GLU A 44 -39.41 0.04 -3.01
C GLU A 44 -38.80 -1.26 -2.46
N CYS A 45 -39.07 -1.56 -1.19
CA CYS A 45 -38.42 -2.73 -0.55
C CYS A 45 -39.33 -3.98 -0.52
N HIS A 46 -40.59 -3.89 -0.86
CA HIS A 46 -41.57 -5.00 -0.86
C HIS A 46 -41.58 -5.81 0.46
N GLY A 47 -41.44 -5.12 1.59
CA GLY A 47 -41.38 -5.73 2.92
C GLY A 47 -40.00 -6.24 3.36
N ARG A 48 -38.98 -6.14 2.54
CA ARG A 48 -37.62 -6.57 2.89
C ARG A 48 -36.92 -5.65 3.89
N LYS A 49 -37.52 -4.50 4.22
CA LYS A 49 -37.01 -3.51 5.19
C LYS A 49 -35.70 -2.83 4.79
N LYS A 50 -35.03 -3.28 3.73
CA LYS A 50 -33.76 -2.74 3.19
C LYS A 50 -33.91 -2.55 1.68
N ILE A 51 -33.29 -1.50 1.17
CA ILE A 51 -33.15 -1.23 -0.27
C ILE A 51 -31.65 -1.11 -0.59
N ARG A 52 -31.27 -1.49 -1.79
CA ARG A 52 -29.90 -1.31 -2.30
C ARG A 52 -29.80 0.06 -2.94
N ARG A 53 -28.93 0.91 -2.41
CA ARG A 53 -28.64 2.22 -3.00
C ARG A 53 -27.15 2.36 -3.24
N MET A 54 -26.77 2.99 -4.36
CA MET A 54 -25.40 3.42 -4.60
C MET A 54 -25.15 4.70 -3.83
N ARG A 55 -24.03 4.75 -3.13
CA ARG A 55 -23.55 5.91 -2.38
C ARG A 55 -22.08 6.14 -2.69
N THR A 56 -21.71 7.38 -2.98
CA THR A 56 -20.31 7.79 -3.14
C THR A 56 -19.76 8.21 -1.79
N ILE A 57 -18.65 7.64 -1.40
CA ILE A 57 -17.95 7.95 -0.15
C ILE A 57 -16.56 8.51 -0.50
N SER A 58 -16.25 9.70 0.03
CA SER A 58 -14.92 10.27 -0.09
C SER A 58 -14.03 9.74 1.02
N VAL A 59 -12.85 9.23 0.63
CA VAL A 59 -11.89 8.66 1.56
C VAL A 59 -10.56 9.38 1.42
N THR A 60 -10.09 9.99 2.52
CA THR A 60 -8.76 10.61 2.55
C THR A 60 -7.72 9.55 2.84
N ILE A 61 -6.81 9.34 1.88
CA ILE A 61 -5.70 8.41 2.02
C ILE A 61 -4.50 9.18 2.59
N PRO A 62 -3.99 8.81 3.78
CA PRO A 62 -2.81 9.46 4.32
C PRO A 62 -1.56 9.13 3.51
N ALA A 63 -0.63 10.09 3.41
CA ALA A 63 0.65 9.84 2.76
C ALA A 63 1.45 8.79 3.53
N GLY A 64 2.22 7.96 2.81
CA GLY A 64 3.06 6.93 3.43
C GLY A 64 2.42 5.56 3.62
N VAL A 65 1.17 5.37 3.22
CA VAL A 65 0.51 4.05 3.30
C VAL A 65 1.28 2.99 2.53
N ASP A 66 1.21 1.76 3.03
CA ASP A 66 1.78 0.57 2.39
C ASP A 66 0.72 -0.20 1.60
N ASP A 67 1.20 -1.07 0.71
CA ASP A 67 0.33 -2.03 0.03
C ASP A 67 -0.38 -2.92 1.04
N GLY A 68 -1.67 -3.20 0.80
CA GLY A 68 -2.52 -3.95 1.72
C GLY A 68 -3.01 -3.17 2.96
N THR A 69 -2.67 -1.88 3.10
CA THR A 69 -3.18 -1.06 4.22
C THR A 69 -4.69 -1.01 4.19
N GLN A 70 -5.31 -1.26 5.35
CA GLN A 70 -6.76 -1.21 5.53
C GLN A 70 -7.19 0.08 6.22
N LEU A 71 -8.11 0.81 5.59
CA LEU A 71 -8.77 1.98 6.16
C LEU A 71 -10.17 1.56 6.64
N ARG A 72 -10.45 1.80 7.92
CA ARG A 72 -11.77 1.55 8.51
C ARG A 72 -12.60 2.83 8.48
N LEU A 73 -13.75 2.78 7.83
CA LEU A 73 -14.75 3.83 7.83
C LEU A 73 -15.90 3.41 8.76
N SER A 74 -15.95 4.01 9.93
CA SER A 74 -16.94 3.68 10.96
C SER A 74 -18.34 4.12 10.54
N GLY A 75 -19.31 3.21 10.62
CA GLY A 75 -20.71 3.51 10.29
C GLY A 75 -21.03 3.58 8.79
N GLU A 76 -20.07 3.33 7.90
CA GLU A 76 -20.27 3.35 6.44
C GLU A 76 -20.52 1.95 5.84
N GLY A 77 -20.66 0.93 6.68
CA GLY A 77 -21.01 -0.43 6.28
C GLY A 77 -22.51 -0.63 6.09
N GLU A 78 -22.94 -1.87 6.05
CA GLU A 78 -24.35 -2.24 5.91
C GLU A 78 -25.17 -1.77 7.10
N SER A 79 -26.42 -1.38 6.83
CA SER A 79 -27.39 -1.02 7.88
C SER A 79 -27.63 -2.19 8.83
N GLY A 80 -27.62 -1.90 10.13
CA GLY A 80 -27.91 -2.88 11.16
C GLY A 80 -29.30 -3.50 11.03
N SER A 81 -29.51 -4.64 11.69
CA SER A 81 -30.83 -5.27 11.79
C SER A 81 -31.65 -4.62 12.88
N ARG A 82 -32.97 -4.55 12.70
CA ARG A 82 -33.95 -4.06 13.70
C ARG A 82 -33.62 -2.66 14.25
N GLY A 83 -33.13 -1.75 13.39
CA GLY A 83 -32.78 -0.38 13.83
C GLY A 83 -31.43 -0.27 14.54
N GLY A 84 -30.61 -1.31 14.55
CA GLY A 84 -29.26 -1.26 15.06
C GLY A 84 -28.34 -0.33 14.24
N PRO A 85 -27.21 0.08 14.79
CA PRO A 85 -26.26 0.95 14.09
C PRO A 85 -25.69 0.26 12.85
N PRO A 86 -25.30 1.03 11.82
CA PRO A 86 -24.63 0.47 10.65
C PRO A 86 -23.26 -0.11 11.02
N GLY A 87 -22.80 -1.08 10.24
CA GLY A 87 -21.47 -1.67 10.36
C GLY A 87 -20.37 -0.73 9.89
N ASN A 88 -19.16 -1.25 9.80
CA ASN A 88 -18.01 -0.52 9.27
C ASN A 88 -17.70 -0.98 7.85
N LEU A 89 -17.20 -0.05 7.04
CA LEU A 89 -16.61 -0.36 5.75
C LEU A 89 -15.09 -0.41 5.86
N TYR A 90 -14.49 -1.44 5.32
CA TYR A 90 -13.03 -1.58 5.24
C TYR A 90 -12.59 -1.42 3.79
N VAL A 91 -11.70 -0.46 3.56
CA VAL A 91 -11.12 -0.17 2.26
C VAL A 91 -9.68 -0.68 2.28
N VAL A 92 -9.34 -1.64 1.43
CA VAL A 92 -7.99 -2.16 1.27
C VAL A 92 -7.30 -1.41 0.15
N LEU A 93 -6.13 -0.85 0.43
CA LEU A 93 -5.35 -0.07 -0.53
C LEU A 93 -4.38 -1.00 -1.27
N SER A 94 -4.32 -0.84 -2.59
CA SER A 94 -3.30 -1.47 -3.42
C SER A 94 -2.38 -0.41 -4.00
N VAL A 95 -1.09 -0.48 -3.65
CA VAL A 95 -0.08 0.49 -4.08
C VAL A 95 0.68 -0.06 -5.27
N LYS A 96 0.61 0.63 -6.40
CA LYS A 96 1.34 0.25 -7.62
C LYS A 96 2.84 0.48 -7.46
N LYS A 97 3.64 -0.44 -7.98
CA LYS A 97 5.10 -0.28 -8.06
C LYS A 97 5.45 0.89 -9.00
N HIS A 98 6.43 1.69 -8.60
CA HIS A 98 6.95 2.77 -9.43
C HIS A 98 7.99 2.22 -10.43
N PRO A 99 8.05 2.72 -11.67
CA PRO A 99 8.99 2.20 -12.67
C PRO A 99 10.47 2.49 -12.34
N LEU A 100 10.76 3.60 -11.65
CA LEU A 100 12.13 4.03 -11.33
C LEU A 100 12.53 3.74 -9.88
N PHE A 101 11.58 3.79 -8.96
CA PHE A 101 11.86 3.73 -7.54
C PHE A 101 11.45 2.39 -6.94
N LEU A 102 12.35 1.79 -6.18
CA LEU A 102 12.05 0.64 -5.33
C LEU A 102 11.85 1.13 -3.90
N ARG A 103 10.66 0.91 -3.34
CA ARG A 103 10.35 1.24 -1.96
C ARG A 103 10.67 0.05 -1.05
N ARG A 104 11.35 0.30 0.07
CA ARG A 104 11.48 -0.61 1.20
C ARG A 104 11.13 0.15 2.47
N ASP A 105 10.05 -0.22 3.11
CA ASP A 105 9.46 0.53 4.24
C ASP A 105 9.24 2.01 3.89
N ASN A 106 9.99 2.91 4.54
CA ASN A 106 9.93 4.35 4.24
C ASN A 106 11.09 4.85 3.39
N ASP A 107 12.07 4.01 3.07
CA ASP A 107 13.20 4.37 2.23
C ASP A 107 12.92 4.06 0.76
N ILE A 108 13.54 4.85 -0.12
CA ILE A 108 13.46 4.71 -1.56
C ILE A 108 14.84 4.40 -2.11
N PHE A 109 14.89 3.41 -2.98
CA PHE A 109 16.08 3.00 -3.70
C PHE A 109 15.94 3.42 -5.16
N PHE A 110 16.97 4.07 -5.68
CA PHE A 110 17.06 4.49 -7.07
C PHE A 110 18.41 4.08 -7.63
N GLU A 111 18.43 3.45 -8.79
CA GLU A 111 19.65 3.12 -9.50
C GLU A 111 19.94 4.21 -10.53
N LEU A 112 21.07 4.91 -10.35
CA LEU A 112 21.51 5.98 -11.23
C LEU A 112 22.55 5.45 -12.22
N PRO A 113 22.20 5.31 -13.50
CA PRO A 113 23.18 5.01 -14.51
C PRO A 113 24.04 6.22 -14.79
N ILE A 114 25.36 6.07 -14.68
CA ILE A 114 26.36 7.10 -15.02
C ILE A 114 27.32 6.54 -16.05
N ASN A 115 27.86 7.39 -16.90
CA ASN A 115 28.92 6.96 -17.81
C ASN A 115 30.28 6.91 -17.09
N PHE A 116 31.25 6.23 -17.69
CA PHE A 116 32.56 6.07 -17.07
C PHE A 116 33.34 7.39 -16.95
N ALA A 117 33.11 8.39 -17.81
CA ALA A 117 33.73 9.70 -17.70
C ALA A 117 33.20 10.46 -16.47
N GLN A 118 31.88 10.45 -16.26
CA GLN A 118 31.25 11.00 -15.05
C GLN A 118 31.74 10.29 -13.79
N ALA A 119 31.92 8.97 -13.86
CA ALA A 119 32.44 8.21 -12.74
C ALA A 119 33.90 8.57 -12.41
N ALA A 120 34.73 8.74 -13.42
CA ALA A 120 36.15 9.01 -13.28
C ALA A 120 36.46 10.48 -12.89
N LEU A 121 35.83 11.42 -13.55
CA LEU A 121 36.10 12.86 -13.37
C LEU A 121 35.21 13.51 -12.29
N GLY A 122 34.13 12.86 -11.94
CA GLY A 122 33.05 13.47 -11.18
C GLY A 122 32.12 14.30 -12.05
N ASP A 123 30.90 14.52 -11.57
CA ASP A 123 29.91 15.33 -12.26
C ASP A 123 28.82 15.80 -11.30
N GLU A 124 28.03 16.78 -11.72
CA GLU A 124 26.82 17.19 -11.05
C GLU A 124 25.61 16.79 -11.91
N VAL A 125 24.78 15.88 -11.40
CA VAL A 125 23.66 15.31 -12.17
C VAL A 125 22.33 15.61 -11.50
N MET A 126 21.32 15.91 -12.29
CA MET A 126 19.95 16.03 -11.79
C MET A 126 19.33 14.66 -11.69
N ILE A 127 18.79 14.33 -10.54
CA ILE A 127 18.11 13.07 -10.26
C ILE A 127 16.65 13.31 -9.86
N PRO A 128 15.72 12.46 -10.29
CA PRO A 128 14.34 12.57 -9.85
C PRO A 128 14.21 12.17 -8.39
N THR A 129 13.39 12.92 -7.65
CA THR A 129 12.97 12.57 -6.29
C THR A 129 11.44 12.55 -6.20
N LEU A 130 10.87 12.22 -5.03
CA LEU A 130 9.40 12.28 -4.83
C LEU A 130 8.85 13.71 -4.85
N GLU A 131 9.70 14.72 -4.69
CA GLU A 131 9.30 16.13 -4.61
C GLU A 131 9.72 16.94 -5.84
N GLY A 132 10.33 16.31 -6.82
CA GLY A 132 10.90 16.94 -8.01
C GLY A 132 12.37 16.58 -8.18
N ASP A 133 13.03 17.20 -9.17
CA ASP A 133 14.43 16.91 -9.45
C ASP A 133 15.35 17.63 -8.47
N GLU A 134 16.44 16.94 -8.09
CA GLU A 134 17.46 17.45 -7.18
C GLU A 134 18.86 17.18 -7.71
N SER A 135 19.78 18.10 -7.47
CA SER A 135 21.17 17.97 -7.88
C SER A 135 21.91 17.00 -6.95
N LEU A 136 22.64 16.07 -7.55
CA LEU A 136 23.54 15.13 -6.85
C LEU A 136 24.97 15.31 -7.40
N ILE A 137 25.89 15.62 -6.50
CA ILE A 137 27.32 15.70 -6.83
C ILE A 137 27.92 14.30 -6.76
N ILE A 138 28.50 13.85 -7.86
CA ILE A 138 29.23 12.58 -7.98
C ILE A 138 30.72 12.90 -7.86
N PRO A 139 31.42 12.46 -6.80
CA PRO A 139 32.84 12.68 -6.67
C PRO A 139 33.65 11.91 -7.73
N ALA A 140 34.76 12.47 -8.13
CA ALA A 140 35.72 11.79 -9.02
C ALA A 140 36.14 10.44 -8.45
N GLY A 141 36.29 9.44 -9.31
CA GLY A 141 36.67 8.07 -8.91
C GLY A 141 35.51 7.26 -8.31
N THR A 142 34.25 7.69 -8.51
CA THR A 142 33.07 6.94 -8.04
C THR A 142 32.98 5.59 -8.72
N GLN A 143 32.87 4.53 -7.92
CA GLN A 143 32.75 3.15 -8.39
C GLN A 143 31.29 2.70 -8.51
N THR A 144 31.05 1.72 -9.37
CA THR A 144 29.73 1.04 -9.45
C THR A 144 29.35 0.49 -8.08
N GLY A 145 28.08 0.69 -7.68
CA GLY A 145 27.55 0.26 -6.38
C GLY A 145 27.81 1.25 -5.24
N LYS A 146 28.44 2.39 -5.51
CA LYS A 146 28.52 3.47 -4.52
C LYS A 146 27.11 3.98 -4.22
N VAL A 147 26.77 4.07 -2.94
CA VAL A 147 25.45 4.55 -2.49
C VAL A 147 25.59 5.95 -1.91
N PHE A 148 24.77 6.86 -2.42
CA PHE A 148 24.59 8.22 -1.89
C PHE A 148 23.26 8.26 -1.14
N ARG A 149 23.27 8.82 0.07
CA ARG A 149 22.08 8.94 0.91
C ARG A 149 21.59 10.37 0.93
N LEU A 150 20.40 10.60 0.37
CA LEU A 150 19.68 11.85 0.49
C LEU A 150 18.71 11.75 1.66
N ARG A 151 19.00 12.50 2.72
CA ARG A 151 18.22 12.45 3.96
C ARG A 151 16.83 13.06 3.74
N SER A 152 15.82 12.43 4.36
CA SER A 152 14.43 12.89 4.34
C SER A 152 13.81 13.03 2.94
N LYS A 153 14.32 12.32 1.93
CA LYS A 153 13.79 12.27 0.57
C LYS A 153 13.02 10.97 0.25
N GLY A 154 12.75 10.17 1.27
CA GLY A 154 11.94 8.96 1.18
C GLY A 154 10.45 9.21 1.38
N VAL A 155 9.72 8.14 1.66
CA VAL A 155 8.27 8.12 1.91
C VAL A 155 7.98 8.71 3.30
N PRO A 156 6.93 9.56 3.44
CA PRO A 156 6.52 10.07 4.74
C PRO A 156 6.16 8.94 5.72
N TYR A 157 6.40 9.16 7.01
CA TYR A 157 5.94 8.24 8.04
C TYR A 157 4.43 8.39 8.28
N LEU A 158 3.73 7.27 8.40
CA LEU A 158 2.26 7.26 8.52
C LEU A 158 1.72 7.89 9.81
N ARG A 159 2.46 7.81 10.93
CA ARG A 159 1.97 8.20 12.27
C ARG A 159 2.87 9.20 13.01
N ARG A 160 3.91 9.69 12.36
CA ARG A 160 4.87 10.65 12.94
C ARG A 160 5.33 11.62 11.87
N SER A 161 5.87 12.74 12.29
CA SER A 161 6.52 13.69 11.40
C SER A 161 7.82 13.12 10.83
N GLY A 162 8.21 13.59 9.63
CA GLY A 162 9.43 13.18 8.95
C GLY A 162 9.18 12.16 7.85
N ARG A 163 10.28 11.76 7.21
CA ARG A 163 10.32 10.86 6.07
C ARG A 163 11.50 9.90 6.20
N GLY A 164 11.47 8.81 5.48
CA GLY A 164 12.64 7.98 5.20
C GLY A 164 13.66 8.69 4.32
N ASP A 165 14.67 7.99 3.90
CA ASP A 165 15.74 8.51 3.06
C ASP A 165 15.62 7.97 1.63
N MET A 166 16.32 8.62 0.71
CA MET A 166 16.53 8.11 -0.63
C MET A 166 17.96 7.64 -0.77
N LEU A 167 18.12 6.40 -1.21
CA LEU A 167 19.40 5.73 -1.42
C LEU A 167 19.62 5.61 -2.93
N VAL A 168 20.60 6.36 -3.44
CA VAL A 168 20.97 6.40 -4.85
C VAL A 168 22.19 5.55 -5.07
N SER A 169 22.02 4.41 -5.72
CA SER A 169 23.13 3.51 -6.08
C SER A 169 23.59 3.80 -7.49
N THR A 170 24.88 4.12 -7.65
CA THR A 170 25.45 4.36 -8.99
C THR A 170 25.71 3.05 -9.72
N ARG A 171 25.42 3.03 -11.01
CA ARG A 171 25.80 1.96 -11.92
C ARG A 171 26.54 2.55 -13.13
N THR A 172 27.83 2.29 -13.22
CA THR A 172 28.60 2.72 -14.38
C THR A 172 28.19 1.92 -15.61
N VAL A 173 27.82 2.64 -16.66
CA VAL A 173 27.36 2.07 -17.94
C VAL A 173 28.39 2.39 -19.01
N THR A 174 28.88 1.36 -19.70
CA THR A 174 29.73 1.50 -20.87
C THR A 174 28.86 1.77 -22.10
N PRO A 175 29.07 2.85 -22.86
CA PRO A 175 28.30 3.14 -24.05
C PRO A 175 28.54 2.10 -25.14
N ALA A 176 27.43 1.53 -25.67
CA ALA A 176 27.51 0.51 -26.73
C ALA A 176 27.72 1.11 -28.13
N LYS A 177 27.34 2.37 -28.32
CA LYS A 177 27.49 3.10 -29.59
C LYS A 177 28.39 4.30 -29.37
N LEU A 178 29.44 4.40 -30.14
CA LEU A 178 30.44 5.46 -30.08
C LEU A 178 30.55 6.13 -31.45
N SER A 179 30.69 7.47 -31.45
CA SER A 179 31.15 8.21 -32.63
C SER A 179 32.61 7.88 -32.90
N ASP A 180 33.09 8.21 -34.12
CA ASP A 180 34.49 7.93 -34.48
C ASP A 180 35.44 8.79 -33.63
N GLU A 181 35.11 10.02 -33.34
CA GLU A 181 35.84 10.89 -32.40
C GLU A 181 35.92 10.28 -30.97
N GLN A 182 34.79 9.75 -30.46
CA GLN A 182 34.77 9.08 -29.14
C GLN A 182 35.64 7.82 -29.10
N LYS A 183 35.68 7.04 -30.21
CA LYS A 183 36.56 5.87 -30.32
C LYS A 183 38.02 6.28 -30.24
N GLU A 184 38.40 7.34 -30.97
CA GLU A 184 39.79 7.86 -30.99
C GLU A 184 40.21 8.30 -29.59
N LEU A 185 39.37 9.10 -28.88
CA LEU A 185 39.67 9.52 -27.51
C LEU A 185 39.79 8.34 -26.56
N LEU A 186 38.97 7.32 -26.70
CA LEU A 186 39.05 6.11 -25.89
C LEU A 186 40.29 5.25 -26.18
N GLN A 187 40.73 5.21 -27.44
CA GLN A 187 41.98 4.55 -27.82
C GLN A 187 43.19 5.24 -27.17
N GLN A 188 43.26 6.59 -27.28
CA GLN A 188 44.29 7.37 -26.62
C GLN A 188 44.32 7.17 -25.11
N LEU A 189 43.14 7.18 -24.47
CA LEU A 189 43.02 6.88 -23.04
C LEU A 189 43.49 5.46 -22.73
N GLY A 190 43.12 4.45 -23.52
CA GLY A 190 43.54 3.07 -23.36
C GLY A 190 45.05 2.89 -23.47
N GLU A 191 45.68 3.60 -24.39
CA GLU A 191 47.15 3.60 -24.54
C GLU A 191 47.82 4.21 -23.30
N SER A 192 47.28 5.30 -22.76
CA SER A 192 47.82 5.98 -21.57
C SER A 192 47.65 5.17 -20.29
N LEU A 193 46.56 4.40 -20.16
CA LEU A 193 46.30 3.53 -18.99
C LEU A 193 47.17 2.27 -19.00
N GLY A 194 47.69 1.86 -20.14
CA GLY A 194 48.48 0.63 -20.28
C GLY A 194 47.60 -0.62 -20.28
N LYS A 195 48.28 -1.79 -20.34
CA LYS A 195 47.61 -3.12 -20.38
C LYS A 195 47.49 -3.79 -19.01
N GLU A 196 48.07 -3.19 -17.98
CA GLU A 196 48.04 -3.77 -16.64
C GLU A 196 46.70 -3.49 -15.95
N VAL A 197 46.02 -4.56 -15.55
CA VAL A 197 44.86 -4.48 -14.68
C VAL A 197 45.35 -4.37 -13.25
N ILE A 198 45.28 -3.19 -12.66
CA ILE A 198 45.56 -3.00 -11.24
C ILE A 198 44.34 -3.53 -10.47
N PRO A 199 44.49 -4.64 -9.71
CA PRO A 199 43.40 -5.12 -8.85
C PRO A 199 43.09 -4.03 -7.82
N GLN A 200 41.93 -3.43 -7.89
CA GLN A 200 41.50 -2.52 -6.83
C GLN A 200 41.31 -3.34 -5.56
N GLN A 201 42.04 -3.01 -4.49
CA GLN A 201 41.83 -3.56 -3.15
C GLN A 201 40.48 -3.04 -2.58
N ASN A 202 39.38 -3.43 -3.18
CA ASN A 202 38.10 -3.25 -2.57
C ASN A 202 37.73 -4.55 -1.87
N ARG A 203 37.40 -4.47 -0.57
CA ARG A 203 36.82 -5.55 0.21
C ARG A 203 35.78 -6.26 -0.65
N GLY A 204 35.99 -7.56 -0.84
CA GLY A 204 35.26 -8.34 -1.83
C GLY A 204 33.74 -8.23 -1.67
N PHE A 205 33.05 -8.30 -2.79
CA PHE A 205 31.61 -8.34 -2.89
C PHE A 205 30.97 -9.37 -1.92
N PHE A 206 31.68 -10.42 -1.58
CA PHE A 206 31.24 -11.47 -0.66
C PHE A 206 31.29 -11.09 0.83
N GLU A 207 32.14 -10.16 1.26
CA GLU A 207 32.15 -9.70 2.66
C GLU A 207 31.00 -8.75 3.01
N ARG A 208 30.34 -8.13 2.02
CA ARG A 208 29.19 -7.24 2.24
C ARG A 208 27.84 -7.97 2.29
N MET A 209 27.82 -9.28 2.04
CA MET A 209 26.62 -10.10 2.12
C MET A 209 26.46 -10.84 3.45
N VAL A 210 27.43 -10.73 4.36
CA VAL A 210 27.45 -11.48 5.63
C VAL A 210 27.21 -10.56 6.84
N ASP A 211 27.17 -9.25 6.68
CA ASP A 211 26.71 -8.28 7.67
C ASP A 211 25.32 -7.71 7.22
#